data_97514e6d795edbe6f97f69fa88a5c071
#
_entry.id   97514e6d795edbe6f97f69fa88a5c071
#
_cell.length_a   1.000
_cell.length_b   1.000
_cell.length_c   1.000
_cell.angle_alpha   90.00
_cell.angle_beta   90.00
_cell.angle_gamma   90.00
#
_symmetry.space_group_name_H-M   'P 1'
#
loop_
_entity.id
_entity.type
_entity.pdbx_description
1 polymer ?
#
loop_
_entity_poly.entity_id
_entity_poly.type
_entity_poly.pdbx_seq_one_letter_code
_entity_poly.pdbx_strand_id
1 'polypeptide(L)'
;MLERYLIKKYYHIFRLNYNTLYNSFGFIILRGYNMWFASFSKAHCRNCYACIRVCPVNAIEVKNEQAQIIKNRCIVCGECSRVCPQKNRIIKSEISKVKSYLQNKEKIVVSIAPSFSSIFGEESKKIPCALRKLGFSNIEETIVSIDPIIEKYKLFANKSEDKNYITSFCPAINNIIQKHYPSIIQNLIPVISPFIYHSRILKEKYGEQVKVIFIGPCLAKKTEAYGENSIDAVLTFGELQKLFKEYNINLKDLNEEPFDETYEDKLLVSIVGETSKFIKNEITKKDIIAVDGIEDCIKILEAIQDNRFKNTLFEMNLCRHGCLGGSGMPNDGMTYYERKCNLVNYANSVKQDKKYNLNERLNNKTSNKIYNKVSLEKNFDNLYFPLKQPSENEIKKILYSMGKYKKSDELNCGGCGYTTCRDKAVAVYNGIAEINMCLPFMRQRAENLANVIFDSTPNLICTIDDDLNIIQFNPAAESFFKLEKSEIKGLPIGMFLDEDKFENVKKNNKNIIREKINLDNKYTLIQNIIRLEENNVLIWIADDITKDENIEKKLQKMKEDSINMAQEVINKQMMAAQEIASLLGETTAETKVTLTKLKKLILEKGANE
;
A
#
# COMPACT_ATOMS: atom_id res chain seq x y z
N MET A 1 3.91 -38.97 -2.42
CA MET A 1 3.56 -39.54 -3.74
C MET A 1 2.05 -39.58 -3.98
N LEU A 2 1.19 -39.81 -2.97
CA LEU A 2 -0.28 -39.80 -3.10
C LEU A 2 -0.87 -38.41 -3.40
N GLU A 3 -0.36 -37.33 -2.82
CA GLU A 3 -0.88 -35.97 -3.07
C GLU A 3 -0.68 -35.50 -4.51
N ARG A 4 0.44 -35.82 -5.15
CA ARG A 4 0.67 -35.49 -6.57
C ARG A 4 -0.19 -36.29 -7.53
N TYR A 5 -0.67 -37.48 -7.11
CA TYR A 5 -1.56 -38.32 -7.91
C TYR A 5 -3.01 -37.82 -7.86
N LEU A 6 -3.47 -37.36 -6.69
CA LEU A 6 -4.81 -36.79 -6.51
C LEU A 6 -4.98 -35.46 -7.25
N ILE A 7 -3.97 -34.57 -7.19
CA ILE A 7 -4.01 -33.28 -7.91
C ILE A 7 -4.09 -33.47 -9.42
N LYS A 8 -3.36 -34.47 -10.00
CA LYS A 8 -3.45 -34.78 -11.44
C LYS A 8 -4.81 -35.36 -11.85
N LYS A 9 -5.44 -36.19 -11.01
CA LYS A 9 -6.73 -36.82 -11.30
C LYS A 9 -7.89 -35.83 -11.21
N TYR A 10 -7.83 -34.88 -10.26
CA TYR A 10 -8.81 -33.79 -10.18
C TYR A 10 -8.66 -32.75 -11.30
N TYR A 11 -7.45 -32.49 -11.76
CA TYR A 11 -7.18 -31.58 -12.89
C TYR A 11 -7.75 -32.11 -14.22
N HIS A 12 -7.75 -33.42 -14.42
CA HIS A 12 -8.32 -34.06 -15.63
C HIS A 12 -9.86 -34.12 -15.60
N ILE A 13 -10.47 -34.33 -14.45
CA ILE A 13 -11.94 -34.35 -14.30
C ILE A 13 -12.54 -32.93 -14.42
N PHE A 14 -11.83 -31.92 -13.91
CA PHE A 14 -12.22 -30.52 -14.10
C PHE A 14 -12.11 -30.06 -15.57
N ARG A 15 -11.15 -30.59 -16.32
CA ARG A 15 -10.95 -30.22 -17.73
C ARG A 15 -11.98 -30.85 -18.69
N LEU A 16 -12.52 -32.00 -18.36
CA LEU A 16 -13.54 -32.68 -19.17
C LEU A 16 -14.96 -32.14 -18.94
N ASN A 17 -15.29 -31.67 -17.73
CA ASN A 17 -16.55 -30.98 -17.46
C ASN A 17 -16.56 -29.51 -17.89
N TYR A 18 -15.38 -28.91 -18.10
CA TYR A 18 -15.24 -27.49 -18.50
C TYR A 18 -15.62 -27.25 -19.96
N ASN A 19 -15.36 -28.23 -20.84
CA ASN A 19 -15.60 -28.06 -22.27
C ASN A 19 -17.07 -28.30 -22.70
N THR A 20 -17.90 -28.99 -21.88
CA THR A 20 -19.31 -29.27 -22.20
C THR A 20 -20.26 -28.22 -21.63
N LEU A 21 -19.89 -27.51 -20.56
CA LEU A 21 -20.65 -26.38 -19.99
C LEU A 21 -20.32 -25.03 -20.62
N TYR A 22 -19.25 -24.97 -21.44
CA TYR A 22 -18.74 -23.72 -22.04
C TYR A 22 -19.60 -23.20 -23.20
N ASN A 23 -20.40 -24.05 -23.82
CA ASN A 23 -21.12 -23.69 -25.04
C ASN A 23 -22.57 -23.20 -24.86
N SER A 24 -23.14 -23.17 -23.64
CA SER A 24 -24.55 -22.76 -23.46
C SER A 24 -24.81 -21.71 -22.38
N PHE A 25 -23.93 -21.56 -21.37
CA PHE A 25 -24.10 -20.57 -20.28
C PHE A 25 -22.83 -19.79 -19.89
N GLY A 26 -21.70 -20.06 -20.54
CA GLY A 26 -20.36 -19.62 -20.10
C GLY A 26 -19.96 -18.21 -20.50
N PHE A 27 -20.69 -17.53 -21.37
CA PHE A 27 -20.24 -16.23 -21.89
C PHE A 27 -20.50 -15.04 -20.95
N ILE A 28 -21.38 -15.17 -19.98
CA ILE A 28 -21.78 -14.05 -19.10
C ILE A 28 -21.03 -14.06 -17.77
N ILE A 29 -20.62 -15.22 -17.23
CA ILE A 29 -20.05 -15.31 -15.87
C ILE A 29 -18.50 -15.20 -15.83
N LEU A 30 -17.79 -15.58 -16.88
CA LEU A 30 -16.31 -15.59 -16.87
C LEU A 30 -15.63 -14.29 -17.35
N ARG A 31 -16.35 -13.33 -17.90
CA ARG A 31 -15.81 -11.99 -18.23
C ARG A 31 -15.51 -11.12 -16.98
N GLY A 32 -16.02 -11.50 -15.80
CA GLY A 32 -15.94 -10.68 -14.59
C GLY A 32 -14.70 -10.89 -13.70
N TYR A 33 -13.92 -11.96 -13.85
CA TYR A 33 -13.08 -12.42 -12.73
C TYR A 33 -11.60 -12.07 -12.75
N ASN A 34 -10.99 -11.49 -13.81
CA ASN A 34 -9.53 -11.35 -13.82
C ASN A 34 -8.90 -10.05 -14.35
N MET A 35 -9.64 -8.97 -14.57
CA MET A 35 -9.01 -7.70 -14.97
C MET A 35 -9.38 -6.53 -14.05
N TRP A 36 -8.75 -6.47 -12.87
CA TRP A 36 -8.79 -5.31 -12.01
C TRP A 36 -7.60 -4.38 -12.30
N PHE A 37 -7.87 -3.06 -12.42
CA PHE A 37 -6.86 -2.08 -12.87
C PHE A 37 -5.94 -1.57 -11.76
N ALA A 38 -6.19 -1.94 -10.51
CA ALA A 38 -5.37 -1.50 -9.40
C ALA A 38 -5.08 -2.65 -8.42
N SER A 39 -3.81 -2.82 -8.06
CA SER A 39 -3.35 -3.80 -7.07
C SER A 39 -2.23 -3.22 -6.22
N PHE A 40 -1.84 -3.93 -5.17
CA PHE A 40 -0.62 -3.61 -4.42
C PHE A 40 0.47 -4.63 -4.78
N SER A 41 1.72 -4.16 -4.86
CA SER A 41 2.88 -5.04 -4.93
C SER A 41 3.08 -5.74 -3.59
N LYS A 42 3.28 -7.04 -3.58
CA LYS A 42 3.49 -7.80 -2.34
C LYS A 42 4.82 -7.48 -1.63
N ALA A 43 5.78 -6.88 -2.35
CA ALA A 43 7.16 -6.76 -1.88
C ALA A 43 7.50 -5.51 -1.06
N HIS A 44 6.65 -4.48 -0.99
CA HIS A 44 7.08 -3.16 -0.49
C HIS A 44 6.10 -2.43 0.44
N CYS A 45 5.04 -3.08 0.93
CA CYS A 45 4.14 -2.44 1.89
C CYS A 45 4.80 -2.38 3.28
N ARG A 46 4.93 -1.18 3.85
CA ARG A 46 5.47 -0.94 5.21
C ARG A 46 4.38 -0.64 6.24
N ASN A 47 3.15 -0.98 5.96
CA ASN A 47 2.00 -0.82 6.89
C ASN A 47 1.83 0.59 7.47
N CYS A 48 2.13 1.64 6.68
CA CYS A 48 1.97 3.02 7.13
C CYS A 48 0.50 3.48 7.16
N TYR A 49 -0.41 2.67 6.61
CA TYR A 49 -1.87 2.88 6.53
C TYR A 49 -2.33 4.20 5.87
N ALA A 50 -1.44 4.94 5.23
CA ALA A 50 -1.78 6.18 4.53
C ALA A 50 -2.88 5.99 3.49
N CYS A 51 -2.84 4.87 2.75
CA CYS A 51 -3.86 4.52 1.75
C CYS A 51 -5.24 4.25 2.36
N ILE A 52 -5.32 3.71 3.59
CA ILE A 52 -6.58 3.47 4.28
C ILE A 52 -7.18 4.80 4.73
N ARG A 53 -6.36 5.70 5.32
CA ARG A 53 -6.80 7.02 5.78
C ARG A 53 -7.43 7.87 4.71
N VAL A 54 -6.94 7.79 3.47
CA VAL A 54 -7.48 8.60 2.36
C VAL A 54 -8.57 7.91 1.56
N CYS A 55 -8.89 6.64 1.88
CA CYS A 55 -9.91 5.92 1.15
C CYS A 55 -11.31 6.32 1.62
N PRO A 56 -12.08 7.08 0.83
CA PRO A 56 -13.36 7.65 1.27
C PRO A 56 -14.45 6.58 1.48
N VAL A 57 -14.22 5.37 0.97
CA VAL A 57 -15.21 4.29 0.96
C VAL A 57 -14.72 3.02 1.65
N ASN A 58 -13.64 3.10 2.41
CA ASN A 58 -13.05 1.96 3.12
C ASN A 58 -12.89 0.72 2.22
N ALA A 59 -12.35 0.93 1.01
CA ALA A 59 -12.15 -0.12 0.02
C ALA A 59 -10.73 -0.71 0.05
N ILE A 60 -10.01 -0.59 1.17
CA ILE A 60 -8.68 -1.15 1.37
C ILE A 60 -8.71 -2.01 2.61
N GLU A 61 -8.38 -3.28 2.46
CA GLU A 61 -8.20 -4.23 3.56
C GLU A 61 -6.71 -4.46 3.84
N VAL A 62 -6.39 -4.87 5.07
CA VAL A 62 -5.06 -5.35 5.44
C VAL A 62 -5.20 -6.81 5.84
N LYS A 63 -4.46 -7.66 5.17
CA LYS A 63 -4.36 -9.10 5.46
C LYS A 63 -2.92 -9.54 5.39
N ASN A 64 -2.46 -10.27 6.41
CA ASN A 64 -1.07 -10.73 6.52
C ASN A 64 -0.09 -9.55 6.34
N GLU A 65 -0.36 -8.47 7.04
CA GLU A 65 0.44 -7.23 6.97
C GLU A 65 0.58 -6.63 5.57
N GLN A 66 -0.36 -6.89 4.67
CA GLN A 66 -0.36 -6.37 3.32
C GLN A 66 -1.68 -5.66 3.00
N ALA A 67 -1.59 -4.43 2.51
CA ALA A 67 -2.75 -3.70 2.04
C ALA A 67 -3.23 -4.29 0.70
N GLN A 68 -4.55 -4.50 0.58
CA GLN A 68 -5.20 -5.02 -0.62
C GLN A 68 -6.45 -4.21 -0.95
N ILE A 69 -6.91 -4.25 -2.22
CA ILE A 69 -8.09 -3.52 -2.64
C ILE A 69 -9.30 -4.43 -2.62
N ILE A 70 -10.35 -3.99 -1.96
CA ILE A 70 -11.68 -4.61 -2.01
C ILE A 70 -12.37 -4.13 -3.29
N LYS A 71 -12.31 -4.95 -4.34
CA LYS A 71 -12.76 -4.60 -5.69
C LYS A 71 -14.21 -4.12 -5.74
N ASN A 72 -15.10 -4.81 -5.04
CA ASN A 72 -16.53 -4.50 -5.04
C ASN A 72 -16.86 -3.17 -4.35
N ARG A 73 -15.97 -2.65 -3.51
CA ARG A 73 -16.14 -1.36 -2.84
C ARG A 73 -15.36 -0.23 -3.51
N CYS A 74 -14.26 -0.54 -4.20
CA CYS A 74 -13.36 0.46 -4.78
C CYS A 74 -14.05 1.25 -5.89
N ILE A 75 -13.98 2.59 -5.79
CA ILE A 75 -14.51 3.55 -6.78
C ILE A 75 -13.46 4.00 -7.81
N VAL A 76 -12.24 3.51 -7.70
CA VAL A 76 -11.11 3.79 -8.60
C VAL A 76 -10.74 5.29 -8.68
N CYS A 77 -10.89 6.02 -7.59
CA CYS A 77 -10.51 7.45 -7.52
C CYS A 77 -9.01 7.70 -7.64
N GLY A 78 -8.15 6.74 -7.26
CA GLY A 78 -6.69 6.85 -7.37
C GLY A 78 -5.99 7.51 -6.17
N GLU A 79 -6.69 8.04 -5.17
CA GLU A 79 -6.10 8.77 -4.04
C GLU A 79 -5.07 7.95 -3.26
N CYS A 80 -5.33 6.68 -3.03
CA CYS A 80 -4.39 5.80 -2.37
C CYS A 80 -3.08 5.58 -3.16
N SER A 81 -3.06 5.85 -4.47
CA SER A 81 -1.84 5.86 -5.27
C SER A 81 -1.01 7.13 -5.06
N ARG A 82 -1.68 8.27 -4.87
CA ARG A 82 -1.03 9.56 -4.64
C ARG A 82 -0.30 9.63 -3.31
N VAL A 83 -0.92 9.08 -2.25
CA VAL A 83 -0.39 9.18 -0.87
C VAL A 83 0.59 8.07 -0.51
N CYS A 84 0.80 7.07 -1.35
CA CYS A 84 1.70 5.97 -1.03
C CYS A 84 3.17 6.42 -1.14
N PRO A 85 3.92 6.55 -0.02
CA PRO A 85 5.31 7.03 -0.08
C PRO A 85 6.23 6.02 -0.75
N GLN A 86 5.85 4.72 -0.74
CA GLN A 86 6.63 3.64 -1.35
C GLN A 86 6.26 3.38 -2.80
N LYS A 87 5.32 4.17 -3.36
CA LYS A 87 4.80 3.95 -4.73
C LYS A 87 4.39 2.48 -4.99
N ASN A 88 3.96 1.79 -3.92
CA ASN A 88 3.71 0.36 -3.90
C ASN A 88 2.46 -0.06 -4.67
N ARG A 89 1.75 0.89 -5.25
CA ARG A 89 0.53 0.65 -5.97
C ARG A 89 0.79 0.43 -7.44
N ILE A 90 0.40 -0.73 -7.92
CA ILE A 90 0.45 -1.07 -9.32
C ILE A 90 -0.92 -0.71 -9.93
N ILE A 91 -0.93 0.28 -10.80
CA ILE A 91 -2.04 0.54 -11.70
C ILE A 91 -1.72 -0.18 -13.00
N LYS A 92 -2.62 -1.06 -13.44
CA LYS A 92 -2.41 -1.80 -14.68
C LYS A 92 -2.26 -0.81 -15.84
N SER A 93 -1.06 -0.74 -16.37
CA SER A 93 -0.77 0.06 -17.55
C SER A 93 -1.22 -0.68 -18.81
N GLU A 94 -1.81 0.06 -19.75
CA GLU A 94 -2.15 -0.49 -21.05
C GLU A 94 -1.13 -0.10 -22.15
N ILE A 95 0.03 0.47 -21.76
CA ILE A 95 1.13 0.80 -22.68
C ILE A 95 1.56 -0.43 -23.49
N SER A 96 1.72 -1.59 -22.86
CA SER A 96 2.14 -2.81 -23.57
C SER A 96 1.13 -3.24 -24.64
N LYS A 97 -0.18 -3.06 -24.36
CA LYS A 97 -1.24 -3.33 -25.31
C LYS A 97 -1.18 -2.37 -26.51
N VAL A 98 -0.98 -1.08 -26.23
CA VAL A 98 -0.82 -0.06 -27.30
C VAL A 98 0.43 -0.32 -28.14
N LYS A 99 1.55 -0.68 -27.50
CA LYS A 99 2.78 -1.07 -28.22
C LYS A 99 2.57 -2.27 -29.14
N SER A 100 1.81 -3.28 -28.72
CA SER A 100 1.51 -4.41 -29.59
C SER A 100 0.70 -4.00 -30.82
N TYR A 101 -0.25 -3.07 -30.69
CA TYR A 101 -0.99 -2.54 -31.84
C TYR A 101 -0.08 -1.78 -32.80
N LEU A 102 0.85 -0.96 -32.28
CA LEU A 102 1.83 -0.24 -33.09
C LEU A 102 2.78 -1.19 -33.84
N GLN A 103 3.28 -2.22 -33.16
CA GLN A 103 4.15 -3.25 -33.76
C GLN A 103 3.44 -4.03 -34.87
N ASN A 104 2.17 -4.35 -34.67
CA ASN A 104 1.33 -5.05 -35.64
C ASN A 104 0.86 -4.12 -36.79
N LYS A 105 1.24 -2.83 -36.79
CA LYS A 105 0.81 -1.82 -37.74
C LYS A 105 -0.73 -1.72 -37.88
N GLU A 106 -1.43 -1.93 -36.76
CA GLU A 106 -2.89 -1.78 -36.71
C GLU A 106 -3.26 -0.30 -36.89
N LYS A 107 -4.39 -0.04 -37.54
CA LYS A 107 -4.90 1.34 -37.68
C LYS A 107 -5.43 1.81 -36.33
N ILE A 108 -4.75 2.79 -35.74
CA ILE A 108 -5.07 3.31 -34.42
C ILE A 108 -5.68 4.70 -34.53
N VAL A 109 -6.83 4.88 -33.89
CA VAL A 109 -7.53 6.18 -33.79
C VAL A 109 -7.52 6.61 -32.33
N VAL A 110 -7.18 7.87 -32.08
CA VAL A 110 -7.05 8.44 -30.73
C VAL A 110 -8.19 9.39 -30.44
N SER A 111 -8.80 9.20 -29.26
CA SER A 111 -9.65 10.20 -28.60
C SER A 111 -8.86 10.80 -27.43
N ILE A 112 -8.52 12.08 -27.48
CA ILE A 112 -7.76 12.75 -26.41
C ILE A 112 -8.65 13.74 -25.63
N ALA A 113 -8.61 13.65 -24.30
CA ALA A 113 -9.37 14.57 -23.44
C ALA A 113 -8.82 16.00 -23.51
N PRO A 114 -9.65 17.04 -23.56
CA PRO A 114 -9.22 18.44 -23.75
C PRO A 114 -8.28 18.95 -22.65
N SER A 115 -8.30 18.32 -21.49
CA SER A 115 -7.36 18.62 -20.39
C SER A 115 -5.89 18.30 -20.71
N PHE A 116 -5.55 17.72 -21.87
CA PHE A 116 -4.16 17.50 -22.26
C PHE A 116 -3.38 18.81 -22.35
N SER A 117 -4.01 19.87 -22.83
CA SER A 117 -3.38 21.18 -22.99
C SER A 117 -2.96 21.80 -21.65
N SER A 118 -3.61 21.41 -20.57
CA SER A 118 -3.22 21.84 -19.22
C SER A 118 -1.82 21.34 -18.79
N ILE A 119 -1.33 20.27 -19.45
CA ILE A 119 -0.04 19.63 -19.14
C ILE A 119 1.04 20.13 -20.09
N PHE A 120 0.71 20.24 -21.36
CA PHE A 120 1.68 20.54 -22.42
C PHE A 120 1.83 22.04 -22.72
N GLY A 121 0.92 22.89 -22.20
CA GLY A 121 0.98 24.36 -22.33
C GLY A 121 1.19 24.80 -23.78
N GLU A 122 2.24 25.56 -24.04
CA GLU A 122 2.58 26.08 -25.37
C GLU A 122 2.83 24.96 -26.41
N GLU A 123 3.28 23.78 -25.96
CA GLU A 123 3.56 22.65 -26.84
C GLU A 123 2.27 21.88 -27.23
N SER A 124 1.10 22.30 -26.77
CA SER A 124 -0.18 21.59 -26.99
C SER A 124 -0.51 21.39 -28.48
N LYS A 125 -0.21 22.39 -29.33
CA LYS A 125 -0.44 22.29 -30.79
C LYS A 125 0.46 21.29 -31.49
N LYS A 126 1.52 20.81 -30.83
CA LYS A 126 2.45 19.80 -31.36
C LYS A 126 2.06 18.36 -30.98
N ILE A 127 1.08 18.19 -30.09
CA ILE A 127 0.63 16.86 -29.65
C ILE A 127 0.12 16.00 -30.81
N PRO A 128 -0.66 16.49 -31.80
CA PRO A 128 -1.05 15.69 -32.95
C PRO A 128 0.16 15.16 -33.71
N CYS A 129 1.17 16.01 -33.98
CA CYS A 129 2.41 15.59 -34.63
C CYS A 129 3.13 14.48 -33.83
N ALA A 130 3.25 14.65 -32.48
CA ALA A 130 3.86 13.67 -31.62
C ALA A 130 3.14 12.32 -31.65
N LEU A 131 1.82 12.32 -31.66
CA LEU A 131 1.01 11.11 -31.72
C LEU A 131 1.10 10.42 -33.10
N ARG A 132 1.13 11.19 -34.19
CA ARG A 132 1.37 10.65 -35.55
C ARG A 132 2.77 10.04 -35.65
N LYS A 133 3.78 10.67 -35.05
CA LYS A 133 5.15 10.14 -34.99
C LYS A 133 5.24 8.84 -34.16
N LEU A 134 4.37 8.63 -33.18
CA LEU A 134 4.22 7.33 -32.50
C LEU A 134 3.62 6.25 -33.41
N GLY A 135 2.95 6.61 -34.49
CA GLY A 135 2.29 5.69 -35.43
C GLY A 135 0.76 5.67 -35.33
N PHE A 136 0.14 6.63 -34.63
CA PHE A 136 -1.31 6.77 -34.57
C PHE A 136 -1.82 7.40 -35.88
N SER A 137 -2.93 6.87 -36.41
CA SER A 137 -3.41 7.22 -37.75
C SER A 137 -4.31 8.46 -37.76
N ASN A 138 -5.24 8.53 -36.81
CA ASN A 138 -6.18 9.64 -36.68
C ASN A 138 -6.25 10.09 -35.22
N ILE A 139 -6.34 11.40 -35.01
CA ILE A 139 -6.25 12.00 -33.69
C ILE A 139 -7.33 13.06 -33.53
N GLU A 140 -8.34 12.76 -32.72
CA GLU A 140 -9.45 13.67 -32.48
C GLU A 140 -9.55 14.04 -31.00
N GLU A 141 -9.99 15.25 -30.72
CA GLU A 141 -10.30 15.65 -29.36
C GLU A 141 -11.68 15.12 -28.92
N THR A 142 -11.76 14.54 -27.73
CA THR A 142 -13.02 14.02 -27.16
C THR A 142 -14.14 15.08 -27.12
N ILE A 143 -13.77 16.36 -27.12
CA ILE A 143 -14.69 17.48 -27.00
C ILE A 143 -15.70 17.55 -28.15
N VAL A 144 -15.38 17.03 -29.33
CA VAL A 144 -16.28 17.04 -30.50
C VAL A 144 -17.60 16.30 -30.24
N SER A 145 -17.63 15.44 -29.22
CA SER A 145 -18.78 14.62 -28.84
C SER A 145 -19.62 15.22 -27.71
N ILE A 146 -19.32 16.44 -27.22
CA ILE A 146 -19.91 16.96 -25.98
C ILE A 146 -21.35 17.50 -26.16
N ASP A 147 -21.68 18.05 -27.33
CA ASP A 147 -22.95 18.73 -27.57
C ASP A 147 -24.19 17.86 -27.33
N PRO A 148 -24.29 16.66 -27.87
CA PRO A 148 -25.46 15.81 -27.64
C PRO A 148 -25.62 15.45 -26.15
N ILE A 149 -24.53 15.41 -25.39
CA ILE A 149 -24.54 15.11 -23.95
C ILE A 149 -25.06 16.34 -23.17
N ILE A 150 -24.57 17.54 -23.50
CA ILE A 150 -25.06 18.78 -22.89
C ILE A 150 -26.56 18.97 -23.18
N GLU A 151 -27.00 18.71 -24.42
CA GLU A 151 -28.41 18.77 -24.78
C GLU A 151 -29.27 17.80 -23.94
N LYS A 152 -28.78 16.58 -23.72
CA LYS A 152 -29.47 15.65 -22.80
C LYS A 152 -29.52 16.21 -21.37
N TYR A 153 -28.44 16.79 -20.85
CA TYR A 153 -28.46 17.40 -19.52
C TYR A 153 -29.43 18.60 -19.42
N LYS A 154 -29.52 19.44 -20.46
CA LYS A 154 -30.54 20.51 -20.56
C LYS A 154 -31.95 19.96 -20.50
N LEU A 155 -32.23 18.84 -21.20
CA LEU A 155 -33.57 18.21 -21.12
C LEU A 155 -33.93 17.83 -19.68
N PHE A 156 -32.97 17.30 -18.89
CA PHE A 156 -33.20 16.96 -17.48
C PHE A 156 -33.29 18.22 -16.58
N ALA A 157 -32.50 19.27 -16.88
CA ALA A 157 -32.58 20.55 -16.18
C ALA A 157 -33.94 21.24 -16.39
N ASN A 158 -34.61 20.98 -17.50
CA ASN A 158 -35.90 21.56 -17.86
C ASN A 158 -37.11 20.72 -17.45
N LYS A 159 -36.92 19.54 -16.86
CA LYS A 159 -38.01 18.70 -16.34
C LYS A 159 -38.70 19.41 -15.16
N SER A 160 -40.04 19.40 -15.20
CA SER A 160 -40.87 20.01 -14.16
C SER A 160 -41.04 19.19 -12.88
N GLU A 161 -40.34 18.03 -12.79
CA GLU A 161 -40.39 17.15 -11.63
C GLU A 161 -39.58 17.75 -10.46
N ASP A 162 -40.12 17.68 -9.24
CA ASP A 162 -39.40 18.06 -8.01
C ASP A 162 -38.38 16.93 -7.63
N LYS A 163 -37.41 16.73 -8.50
CA LYS A 163 -36.40 15.70 -8.39
C LYS A 163 -35.01 16.28 -8.62
N ASN A 164 -34.06 15.87 -7.82
CA ASN A 164 -32.64 16.16 -8.03
C ASN A 164 -32.04 15.29 -9.13
N TYR A 165 -31.14 15.85 -9.91
CA TYR A 165 -30.39 15.10 -10.92
C TYR A 165 -28.88 15.29 -10.74
N ILE A 166 -28.11 14.28 -11.13
CA ILE A 166 -26.65 14.28 -11.07
C ILE A 166 -26.10 13.96 -12.46
N THR A 167 -25.15 14.76 -12.95
CA THR A 167 -24.47 14.49 -14.21
C THR A 167 -23.66 13.19 -14.13
N SER A 168 -23.64 12.42 -15.20
CA SER A 168 -23.04 11.07 -15.25
C SER A 168 -21.68 11.00 -15.98
N PHE A 169 -21.07 12.14 -16.32
CA PHE A 169 -19.81 12.14 -17.05
C PHE A 169 -18.59 11.72 -16.22
N CYS A 170 -18.66 11.80 -14.87
CA CYS A 170 -17.58 11.38 -13.98
C CYS A 170 -17.77 9.93 -13.53
N PRO A 171 -16.96 8.95 -14.03
CA PRO A 171 -17.16 7.54 -13.68
C PRO A 171 -16.89 7.23 -12.21
N ALA A 172 -16.07 8.03 -11.51
CA ALA A 172 -15.83 7.83 -10.08
C ALA A 172 -17.07 8.24 -9.25
N ILE A 173 -17.83 9.28 -9.67
CA ILE A 173 -19.14 9.62 -9.09
C ILE A 173 -20.16 8.51 -9.38
N ASN A 174 -20.21 8.00 -10.60
CA ASN A 174 -21.11 6.90 -10.93
C ASN A 174 -20.81 5.68 -10.07
N ASN A 175 -19.52 5.34 -9.89
CA ASN A 175 -19.08 4.21 -9.07
C ASN A 175 -19.43 4.39 -7.58
N ILE A 176 -19.26 5.60 -7.02
CA ILE A 176 -19.59 5.81 -5.60
C ILE A 176 -21.11 5.70 -5.37
N ILE A 177 -21.92 6.22 -6.29
CA ILE A 177 -23.38 6.13 -6.20
C ILE A 177 -23.83 4.67 -6.31
N GLN A 178 -23.40 3.95 -7.34
CA GLN A 178 -23.79 2.55 -7.55
C GLN A 178 -23.35 1.60 -6.42
N LYS A 179 -22.18 1.86 -5.82
CA LYS A 179 -21.59 0.96 -4.82
C LYS A 179 -21.86 1.35 -3.38
N HIS A 180 -22.18 2.62 -3.10
CA HIS A 180 -22.29 3.11 -1.72
C HIS A 180 -23.58 3.85 -1.43
N TYR A 181 -24.24 4.42 -2.47
CA TYR A 181 -25.49 5.20 -2.34
C TYR A 181 -26.60 4.68 -3.28
N PRO A 182 -26.98 3.39 -3.22
CA PRO A 182 -27.87 2.78 -4.19
C PRO A 182 -29.27 3.41 -4.21
N SER A 183 -29.71 4.04 -3.12
CA SER A 183 -31.03 4.72 -3.02
C SER A 183 -31.17 5.91 -3.97
N ILE A 184 -30.03 6.51 -4.39
CA ILE A 184 -30.02 7.68 -5.27
C ILE A 184 -29.52 7.38 -6.69
N ILE A 185 -29.40 6.12 -7.09
CA ILE A 185 -29.02 5.74 -8.47
C ILE A 185 -29.97 6.38 -9.49
N GLN A 186 -31.25 6.43 -9.20
CA GLN A 186 -32.27 7.06 -10.04
C GLN A 186 -32.07 8.57 -10.26
N ASN A 187 -31.20 9.22 -9.48
CA ASN A 187 -30.87 10.63 -9.64
C ASN A 187 -29.75 10.83 -10.69
N LEU A 188 -28.99 9.77 -11.03
CA LEU A 188 -28.04 9.84 -12.13
C LEU A 188 -28.77 10.02 -13.46
N ILE A 189 -28.34 11.00 -14.25
CA ILE A 189 -28.87 11.18 -15.59
C ILE A 189 -28.37 9.99 -16.44
N PRO A 190 -29.27 9.22 -17.11
CA PRO A 190 -28.94 8.00 -17.80
C PRO A 190 -28.24 8.24 -19.14
N VAL A 191 -27.04 8.84 -19.09
CA VAL A 191 -26.26 9.23 -20.27
C VAL A 191 -24.84 8.69 -20.12
N ILE A 192 -24.30 8.14 -21.21
CA ILE A 192 -22.90 7.70 -21.28
C ILE A 192 -21.95 8.88 -21.18
N SER A 193 -20.72 8.63 -20.75
CA SER A 193 -19.70 9.68 -20.67
C SER A 193 -19.19 10.08 -22.08
N PRO A 194 -18.67 11.32 -22.24
CA PRO A 194 -18.21 11.83 -23.54
C PRO A 194 -17.20 10.91 -24.23
N PHE A 195 -16.27 10.29 -23.49
CA PHE A 195 -15.24 9.45 -24.11
C PHE A 195 -15.82 8.12 -24.64
N ILE A 196 -16.82 7.53 -23.98
CA ILE A 196 -17.52 6.35 -24.49
C ILE A 196 -18.32 6.73 -25.75
N TYR A 197 -19.03 7.84 -25.68
CA TYR A 197 -19.80 8.30 -26.84
C TYR A 197 -18.88 8.58 -28.04
N HIS A 198 -17.78 9.29 -27.81
CA HIS A 198 -16.79 9.57 -28.86
C HIS A 198 -16.17 8.28 -29.43
N SER A 199 -15.84 7.31 -28.58
CA SER A 199 -15.28 6.05 -29.07
C SER A 199 -16.24 5.28 -30.01
N ARG A 200 -17.53 5.30 -29.70
CA ARG A 200 -18.57 4.71 -30.57
C ARG A 200 -18.67 5.47 -31.92
N ILE A 201 -18.58 6.80 -31.88
CA ILE A 201 -18.53 7.63 -33.08
C ILE A 201 -17.30 7.28 -33.91
N LEU A 202 -16.13 7.13 -33.29
CA LEU A 202 -14.89 6.78 -34.00
C LEU A 202 -14.97 5.39 -34.67
N LYS A 203 -15.60 4.41 -34.04
CA LYS A 203 -15.85 3.10 -34.67
C LYS A 203 -16.79 3.22 -35.86
N GLU A 204 -17.90 3.96 -35.73
CA GLU A 204 -18.84 4.19 -36.85
C GLU A 204 -18.18 4.97 -38.01
N LYS A 205 -17.29 5.92 -37.69
CA LYS A 205 -16.62 6.79 -38.65
C LYS A 205 -15.48 6.09 -39.40
N TYR A 206 -14.63 5.34 -38.69
CA TYR A 206 -13.40 4.76 -39.23
C TYR A 206 -13.47 3.25 -39.41
N GLY A 207 -14.57 2.61 -39.01
CA GLY A 207 -14.82 1.17 -39.12
C GLY A 207 -14.55 0.41 -37.81
N GLU A 208 -15.24 -0.71 -37.62
CA GLU A 208 -15.16 -1.54 -36.41
C GLU A 208 -13.77 -2.12 -36.13
N GLN A 209 -12.96 -2.34 -37.16
CA GLN A 209 -11.63 -2.94 -37.08
C GLN A 209 -10.56 -2.01 -36.54
N VAL A 210 -10.77 -0.67 -36.55
CA VAL A 210 -9.77 0.27 -36.01
C VAL A 210 -9.61 0.09 -34.51
N LYS A 211 -8.40 0.33 -34.00
CA LYS A 211 -8.13 0.35 -32.55
C LYS A 211 -8.36 1.75 -32.02
N VAL A 212 -9.36 1.90 -31.15
CA VAL A 212 -9.67 3.18 -30.51
C VAL A 212 -8.97 3.26 -29.16
N ILE A 213 -8.12 4.26 -29.00
CA ILE A 213 -7.38 4.53 -27.77
C ILE A 213 -7.85 5.85 -27.19
N PHE A 214 -8.34 5.82 -25.93
CA PHE A 214 -8.61 7.03 -25.19
C PHE A 214 -7.38 7.46 -24.39
N ILE A 215 -7.05 8.76 -24.42
CA ILE A 215 -5.98 9.36 -23.63
C ILE A 215 -6.56 10.46 -22.74
N GLY A 216 -6.40 10.34 -21.40
CA GLY A 216 -7.02 11.32 -20.51
C GLY A 216 -6.50 11.32 -19.06
N PRO A 217 -7.09 12.19 -18.20
CA PRO A 217 -6.58 12.46 -16.85
C PRO A 217 -7.03 11.47 -15.76
N CYS A 218 -7.80 10.42 -16.11
CA CYS A 218 -8.62 9.73 -15.13
C CYS A 218 -8.40 8.21 -15.11
N LEU A 219 -8.09 7.65 -13.94
CA LEU A 219 -7.97 6.20 -13.75
C LEU A 219 -9.32 5.46 -13.79
N ALA A 220 -10.39 6.09 -13.31
CA ALA A 220 -11.72 5.48 -13.34
C ALA A 220 -12.24 5.26 -14.77
N LYS A 221 -11.72 5.99 -15.76
CA LYS A 221 -12.01 5.75 -17.17
C LYS A 221 -11.56 4.38 -17.67
N LYS A 222 -10.49 3.80 -17.09
CA LYS A 222 -10.06 2.43 -17.41
C LYS A 222 -11.11 1.39 -17.01
N THR A 223 -11.81 1.61 -15.88
CA THR A 223 -12.89 0.72 -15.45
C THR A 223 -14.19 0.96 -16.22
N GLU A 224 -14.46 2.19 -16.60
CA GLU A 224 -15.62 2.52 -17.43
C GLU A 224 -15.51 1.93 -18.85
N ALA A 225 -14.31 1.92 -19.42
CA ALA A 225 -14.01 1.28 -20.69
C ALA A 225 -14.12 -0.26 -20.66
N TYR A 226 -14.06 -0.85 -19.47
CA TYR A 226 -14.13 -2.30 -19.35
C TYR A 226 -15.52 -2.81 -19.70
N GLY A 227 -15.58 -3.66 -20.72
CA GLY A 227 -16.85 -4.17 -21.25
C GLY A 227 -17.43 -3.36 -22.42
N GLU A 228 -16.85 -2.20 -22.74
CA GLU A 228 -17.17 -1.44 -23.94
C GLU A 228 -16.36 -1.93 -25.14
N ASN A 229 -17.04 -2.40 -26.18
CA ASN A 229 -16.38 -2.89 -27.39
C ASN A 229 -15.79 -1.77 -28.26
N SER A 230 -16.25 -0.54 -28.05
CA SER A 230 -15.80 0.62 -28.82
C SER A 230 -14.42 1.16 -28.41
N ILE A 231 -13.86 0.70 -27.27
CA ILE A 231 -12.57 1.16 -26.76
C ILE A 231 -11.62 -0.02 -26.61
N ASP A 232 -10.47 0.09 -27.26
CA ASP A 232 -9.45 -0.95 -27.21
C ASP A 232 -8.45 -0.73 -26.08
N ALA A 233 -8.08 0.52 -25.75
CA ALA A 233 -7.19 0.84 -24.61
C ALA A 233 -7.45 2.24 -24.05
N VAL A 234 -7.08 2.42 -22.77
CA VAL A 234 -7.12 3.71 -22.06
C VAL A 234 -5.75 4.04 -21.51
N LEU A 235 -5.16 5.12 -21.94
CA LEU A 235 -3.92 5.67 -21.40
C LEU A 235 -4.19 6.91 -20.54
N THR A 236 -3.47 7.03 -19.46
CA THR A 236 -3.40 8.28 -18.70
C THR A 236 -2.38 9.22 -19.33
N PHE A 237 -2.44 10.52 -19.03
CA PHE A 237 -1.42 11.46 -19.50
C PHE A 237 -0.02 11.12 -18.98
N GLY A 238 0.08 10.60 -17.76
CA GLY A 238 1.35 10.10 -17.24
C GLY A 238 1.89 8.89 -18.03
N GLU A 239 1.01 8.03 -18.55
CA GLU A 239 1.39 6.93 -19.44
C GLU A 239 1.79 7.44 -20.84
N LEU A 240 1.12 8.47 -21.35
CA LEU A 240 1.50 9.12 -22.60
C LEU A 240 2.91 9.74 -22.52
N GLN A 241 3.22 10.47 -21.45
CA GLN A 241 4.57 11.03 -21.26
C GLN A 241 5.65 9.94 -21.19
N LYS A 242 5.32 8.76 -20.62
CA LYS A 242 6.24 7.61 -20.63
C LYS A 242 6.48 7.10 -22.03
N LEU A 243 5.42 6.98 -22.84
CA LEU A 243 5.55 6.60 -24.25
C LEU A 243 6.43 7.58 -25.02
N PHE A 244 6.22 8.89 -24.87
CA PHE A 244 7.07 9.90 -25.52
C PHE A 244 8.55 9.72 -25.13
N LYS A 245 8.84 9.49 -23.86
CA LYS A 245 10.22 9.22 -23.41
C LYS A 245 10.80 7.94 -24.01
N GLU A 246 10.04 6.86 -24.03
CA GLU A 246 10.49 5.57 -24.56
C GLU A 246 10.75 5.59 -26.08
N TYR A 247 10.00 6.41 -26.81
CA TYR A 247 10.17 6.58 -28.27
C TYR A 247 11.05 7.78 -28.62
N ASN A 248 11.72 8.40 -27.64
CA ASN A 248 12.57 9.58 -27.81
C ASN A 248 11.87 10.74 -28.54
N ILE A 249 10.60 10.98 -28.25
CA ILE A 249 9.83 12.09 -28.82
C ILE A 249 10.00 13.30 -27.91
N ASN A 250 10.65 14.33 -28.41
CA ASN A 250 10.76 15.63 -27.78
C ASN A 250 9.84 16.62 -28.49
N LEU A 251 8.87 17.18 -27.78
CA LEU A 251 7.89 18.10 -28.36
C LEU A 251 8.51 19.38 -28.92
N LYS A 252 9.64 19.84 -28.36
CA LYS A 252 10.31 21.05 -28.84
C LYS A 252 10.77 20.93 -30.29
N ASP A 253 11.09 19.71 -30.74
CA ASP A 253 11.63 19.42 -32.07
C ASP A 253 10.54 19.15 -33.11
N LEU A 254 9.27 19.30 -32.73
CA LEU A 254 8.12 19.02 -33.58
C LEU A 254 7.45 20.29 -34.09
N ASN A 255 6.79 20.17 -35.22
CA ASN A 255 5.95 21.21 -35.78
C ASN A 255 4.54 21.15 -35.21
N GLU A 256 3.85 22.28 -35.25
CA GLU A 256 2.44 22.36 -34.95
C GLU A 256 1.63 21.70 -36.08
N GLU A 257 0.72 20.81 -35.69
CA GLU A 257 -0.22 20.16 -36.58
C GLU A 257 -1.64 20.20 -36.03
N PRO A 258 -2.67 20.33 -36.87
CA PRO A 258 -4.04 20.29 -36.39
C PRO A 258 -4.46 18.88 -35.98
N PHE A 259 -5.43 18.80 -35.08
CA PHE A 259 -6.22 17.60 -34.85
C PHE A 259 -7.05 17.29 -36.10
N ASP A 260 -7.38 16.01 -36.33
CA ASP A 260 -8.29 15.63 -37.41
C ASP A 260 -9.71 16.17 -37.16
N GLU A 261 -10.14 16.23 -35.88
CA GLU A 261 -11.30 16.98 -35.41
C GLU A 261 -11.09 17.55 -34.00
N THR A 262 -11.55 18.80 -33.79
CA THR A 262 -11.60 19.52 -32.50
C THR A 262 -12.85 20.41 -32.46
N TYR A 263 -13.17 20.98 -31.29
CA TYR A 263 -14.30 21.89 -31.12
C TYR A 263 -13.91 23.06 -30.21
N GLU A 264 -13.87 24.26 -30.81
CA GLU A 264 -13.28 25.45 -30.18
C GLU A 264 -14.06 25.98 -28.98
N ASP A 265 -15.38 25.92 -29.03
CA ASP A 265 -16.24 26.68 -28.10
C ASP A 265 -16.33 26.06 -26.71
N LYS A 266 -16.02 24.76 -26.54
CA LYS A 266 -16.24 24.02 -25.30
C LYS A 266 -15.00 23.37 -24.71
N LEU A 267 -13.80 23.80 -25.13
CA LEU A 267 -12.53 23.24 -24.63
C LEU A 267 -12.37 23.33 -23.11
N LEU A 268 -13.04 24.30 -22.47
CA LEU A 268 -12.95 24.55 -21.03
C LEU A 268 -13.81 23.59 -20.16
N VAL A 269 -14.60 22.67 -20.74
CA VAL A 269 -15.46 21.74 -19.97
C VAL A 269 -14.70 20.85 -18.97
N SER A 270 -13.37 20.78 -19.07
CA SER A 270 -12.52 20.12 -18.06
C SER A 270 -12.40 20.87 -16.74
N ILE A 271 -12.80 22.15 -16.71
CA ILE A 271 -12.85 23.00 -15.52
C ILE A 271 -14.23 22.84 -14.90
N VAL A 272 -14.26 22.69 -13.58
CA VAL A 272 -15.50 22.55 -12.80
C VAL A 272 -16.41 23.78 -12.99
N GLY A 273 -17.68 23.53 -13.23
CA GLY A 273 -18.70 24.57 -13.45
C GLY A 273 -18.82 25.05 -14.90
N GLU A 274 -17.88 24.72 -15.79
CA GLU A 274 -18.01 25.13 -17.18
C GLU A 274 -19.13 24.37 -17.91
N THR A 275 -19.33 23.07 -17.62
CA THR A 275 -20.49 22.33 -18.12
C THR A 275 -21.80 22.95 -17.63
N SER A 276 -21.86 23.34 -16.37
CA SER A 276 -23.01 24.04 -15.78
C SER A 276 -23.34 25.36 -16.48
N LYS A 277 -22.33 26.10 -16.92
CA LYS A 277 -22.56 27.35 -17.69
C LYS A 277 -23.26 27.09 -19.03
N PHE A 278 -22.83 26.03 -19.74
CA PHE A 278 -23.48 25.65 -21.01
C PHE A 278 -24.92 25.15 -20.83
N ILE A 279 -25.23 24.54 -19.69
CA ILE A 279 -26.58 24.12 -19.34
C ILE A 279 -27.43 25.36 -18.97
N LYS A 280 -26.88 26.33 -18.23
CA LYS A 280 -27.55 27.56 -17.76
C LYS A 280 -27.83 28.59 -18.85
N ASN A 281 -27.23 28.50 -20.03
CA ASN A 281 -27.42 29.50 -21.10
C ASN A 281 -28.88 29.63 -21.61
N GLU A 282 -29.77 28.71 -21.19
CA GLU A 282 -31.19 28.72 -21.41
C GLU A 282 -31.94 28.84 -20.07
N ILE A 283 -33.22 29.24 -20.10
CA ILE A 283 -34.06 29.28 -18.90
C ILE A 283 -34.20 27.85 -18.38
N THR A 284 -33.55 27.56 -17.24
CA THR A 284 -33.64 26.25 -16.58
C THR A 284 -34.65 26.31 -15.44
N LYS A 285 -35.39 25.20 -15.27
CA LYS A 285 -36.36 25.04 -14.17
C LYS A 285 -35.72 24.57 -12.86
N LYS A 286 -34.44 24.17 -12.91
CA LYS A 286 -33.68 23.65 -11.77
C LYS A 286 -32.54 24.57 -11.41
N ASP A 287 -32.21 24.61 -10.13
CA ASP A 287 -30.94 25.15 -9.68
C ASP A 287 -29.79 24.24 -10.17
N ILE A 288 -28.70 24.86 -10.61
CA ILE A 288 -27.54 24.13 -11.09
C ILE A 288 -26.36 24.44 -10.19
N ILE A 289 -25.81 23.37 -9.55
CA ILE A 289 -24.72 23.47 -8.60
C ILE A 289 -23.56 22.61 -9.10
N ALA A 290 -22.38 23.21 -9.21
CA ALA A 290 -21.14 22.49 -9.51
C ALA A 290 -20.39 22.16 -8.22
N VAL A 291 -19.98 20.87 -8.06
CA VAL A 291 -19.31 20.35 -6.86
C VAL A 291 -18.10 19.55 -7.27
N ASP A 292 -16.98 19.76 -6.57
CA ASP A 292 -15.76 18.99 -6.78
C ASP A 292 -15.06 18.65 -5.46
N GLY A 293 -14.25 17.59 -5.52
CA GLY A 293 -13.57 17.06 -4.33
C GLY A 293 -14.39 15.98 -3.61
N ILE A 294 -13.67 14.99 -3.09
CA ILE A 294 -14.27 13.78 -2.52
C ILE A 294 -15.17 14.10 -1.34
N GLU A 295 -14.71 14.95 -0.41
CA GLU A 295 -15.43 15.27 0.82
C GLU A 295 -16.74 16.01 0.54
N ASP A 296 -16.70 17.01 -0.34
CA ASP A 296 -17.88 17.80 -0.67
C ASP A 296 -18.87 17.01 -1.50
N CYS A 297 -18.38 16.17 -2.44
CA CYS A 297 -19.25 15.25 -3.16
C CYS A 297 -19.98 14.28 -2.22
N ILE A 298 -19.29 13.70 -1.22
CA ILE A 298 -19.91 12.80 -0.25
C ILE A 298 -21.00 13.52 0.55
N LYS A 299 -20.70 14.72 1.07
CA LYS A 299 -21.69 15.53 1.82
C LYS A 299 -22.95 15.83 0.99
N ILE A 300 -22.76 16.11 -0.31
CA ILE A 300 -23.91 16.36 -1.21
C ILE A 300 -24.68 15.06 -1.48
N LEU A 301 -24.01 13.93 -1.70
CA LEU A 301 -24.70 12.64 -1.90
C LEU A 301 -25.52 12.23 -0.66
N GLU A 302 -24.99 12.44 0.55
CA GLU A 302 -25.71 12.24 1.81
C GLU A 302 -26.89 13.21 1.93
N ALA A 303 -26.70 14.48 1.57
CA ALA A 303 -27.76 15.47 1.60
C ALA A 303 -28.90 15.19 0.60
N ILE A 304 -28.56 14.62 -0.57
CA ILE A 304 -29.58 14.16 -1.55
C ILE A 304 -30.32 12.93 -0.99
N GLN A 305 -29.61 11.99 -0.38
CA GLN A 305 -30.21 10.82 0.25
C GLN A 305 -31.16 11.17 1.38
N ASP A 306 -30.83 12.21 2.17
CA ASP A 306 -31.65 12.75 3.26
C ASP A 306 -32.76 13.69 2.76
N ASN A 307 -32.95 13.85 1.45
CA ASN A 307 -33.92 14.78 0.84
C ASN A 307 -33.76 16.26 1.26
N ARG A 308 -32.51 16.68 1.56
CA ARG A 308 -32.21 18.07 1.94
C ARG A 308 -32.17 19.04 0.74
N PHE A 309 -32.04 18.51 -0.48
CA PHE A 309 -32.13 19.27 -1.72
C PHE A 309 -33.39 18.92 -2.50
N LYS A 310 -33.90 19.90 -3.21
CA LYS A 310 -35.04 19.75 -4.11
C LYS A 310 -34.78 20.50 -5.40
N ASN A 311 -35.30 19.97 -6.49
CA ASN A 311 -35.28 20.61 -7.80
C ASN A 311 -33.88 21.09 -8.27
N THR A 312 -32.84 20.33 -7.97
CA THR A 312 -31.43 20.70 -8.25
C THR A 312 -30.78 19.75 -9.22
N LEU A 313 -29.99 20.27 -10.15
CA LEU A 313 -29.07 19.52 -11.01
C LEU A 313 -27.64 19.74 -10.51
N PHE A 314 -26.96 18.65 -10.20
CA PHE A 314 -25.58 18.67 -9.72
C PHE A 314 -24.61 18.30 -10.85
N GLU A 315 -23.67 19.21 -11.18
CA GLU A 315 -22.44 18.87 -11.88
C GLU A 315 -21.43 18.37 -10.86
N MET A 316 -21.10 17.06 -10.88
CA MET A 316 -20.24 16.49 -9.86
C MET A 316 -18.94 15.92 -10.44
N ASN A 317 -17.82 16.34 -9.86
CA ASN A 317 -16.48 15.85 -10.15
C ASN A 317 -15.84 15.30 -8.87
N LEU A 318 -15.52 14.01 -8.80
CA LEU A 318 -14.95 13.44 -7.56
C LEU A 318 -13.56 13.99 -7.23
N CYS A 319 -12.74 14.28 -8.26
CA CYS A 319 -11.41 14.85 -8.05
C CYS A 319 -11.51 16.32 -7.71
N ARG A 320 -10.71 16.81 -6.74
CA ARG A 320 -10.57 18.24 -6.48
C ARG A 320 -9.99 18.92 -7.72
N HIS A 321 -10.58 20.04 -8.12
CA HIS A 321 -10.30 20.79 -9.36
C HIS A 321 -10.71 20.03 -10.65
N GLY A 322 -11.65 19.09 -10.53
CA GLY A 322 -12.21 18.35 -11.67
C GLY A 322 -11.17 17.53 -12.41
N CYS A 323 -11.25 17.53 -13.75
CA CYS A 323 -10.35 16.76 -14.58
C CYS A 323 -8.88 17.25 -14.54
N LEU A 324 -8.64 18.54 -14.24
CA LEU A 324 -7.28 19.11 -14.11
C LEU A 324 -6.56 18.56 -12.87
N GLY A 325 -7.31 18.14 -11.84
CA GLY A 325 -6.80 17.43 -10.67
C GLY A 325 -6.93 15.90 -10.77
N GLY A 326 -7.17 15.34 -11.95
CA GLY A 326 -7.43 13.93 -12.17
C GLY A 326 -6.30 13.00 -11.71
N SER A 327 -6.64 11.78 -11.30
CA SER A 327 -5.67 10.80 -10.77
C SER A 327 -4.70 10.22 -11.82
N GLY A 328 -4.93 10.45 -13.10
CA GLY A 328 -4.07 10.09 -14.23
C GLY A 328 -3.19 11.24 -14.74
N MET A 329 -3.25 12.41 -14.10
CA MET A 329 -2.34 13.52 -14.38
C MET A 329 -0.91 13.15 -14.00
N PRO A 330 0.11 13.66 -14.71
CA PRO A 330 1.51 13.45 -14.36
C PRO A 330 1.85 14.18 -13.05
N ASN A 331 2.81 13.63 -12.32
CA ASN A 331 3.39 14.29 -11.15
C ASN A 331 4.58 15.15 -11.61
N ASP A 332 4.29 16.29 -12.19
CA ASP A 332 5.23 17.23 -12.82
C ASP A 332 5.50 18.49 -11.98
N GLY A 333 4.90 18.55 -10.78
CA GLY A 333 5.02 19.70 -9.89
C GLY A 333 4.11 20.90 -10.23
N MET A 334 3.39 20.86 -11.36
CA MET A 334 2.50 21.96 -11.75
C MET A 334 1.31 22.09 -10.81
N THR A 335 1.01 23.33 -10.41
CA THR A 335 -0.18 23.67 -9.63
C THR A 335 -1.44 23.62 -10.48
N TYR A 336 -2.60 23.58 -9.83
CA TYR A 336 -3.88 23.69 -10.53
C TYR A 336 -4.01 24.98 -11.34
N TYR A 337 -3.51 26.09 -10.82
CA TYR A 337 -3.65 27.40 -11.47
C TYR A 337 -2.81 27.48 -12.75
N GLU A 338 -1.60 26.94 -12.74
CA GLU A 338 -0.76 26.82 -13.94
C GLU A 338 -1.45 25.94 -14.99
N ARG A 339 -1.98 24.79 -14.60
CA ARG A 339 -2.75 23.91 -15.49
C ARG A 339 -3.97 24.60 -16.07
N LYS A 340 -4.69 25.39 -15.27
CA LYS A 340 -5.84 26.18 -15.73
C LYS A 340 -5.42 27.27 -16.70
N CYS A 341 -4.34 27.99 -16.44
CA CYS A 341 -3.79 29.00 -17.36
C CYS A 341 -3.42 28.37 -18.70
N ASN A 342 -2.71 27.25 -18.69
CA ASN A 342 -2.32 26.55 -19.92
C ASN A 342 -3.54 26.15 -20.75
N LEU A 343 -4.57 25.58 -20.13
CA LEU A 343 -5.81 25.21 -20.83
C LEU A 343 -6.53 26.43 -21.43
N VAL A 344 -6.64 27.52 -20.67
CA VAL A 344 -7.29 28.77 -21.14
C VAL A 344 -6.49 29.38 -22.29
N ASN A 345 -5.16 29.43 -22.19
CA ASN A 345 -4.28 29.94 -23.25
C ASN A 345 -4.42 29.10 -24.53
N TYR A 346 -4.43 27.77 -24.40
CA TYR A 346 -4.68 26.88 -25.54
C TYR A 346 -6.05 27.16 -26.18
N ALA A 347 -7.12 27.22 -25.40
CA ALA A 347 -8.46 27.49 -25.91
C ALA A 347 -8.54 28.82 -26.66
N ASN A 348 -7.90 29.87 -26.13
CA ASN A 348 -7.82 31.17 -26.78
C ASN A 348 -7.01 31.12 -28.09
N SER A 349 -5.88 30.38 -28.09
CA SER A 349 -5.04 30.24 -29.28
C SER A 349 -5.71 29.47 -30.43
N VAL A 350 -6.54 28.47 -30.08
CA VAL A 350 -7.33 27.71 -31.06
C VAL A 350 -8.41 28.58 -31.68
N LYS A 351 -9.11 29.43 -30.90
CA LYS A 351 -10.14 30.36 -31.38
C LYS A 351 -9.60 31.42 -32.35
N GLN A 352 -8.35 31.83 -32.18
CA GLN A 352 -7.71 32.83 -33.03
C GLN A 352 -7.13 32.26 -34.32
N ASP A 353 -6.89 30.97 -34.41
CA ASP A 353 -6.20 30.33 -35.51
C ASP A 353 -7.20 29.80 -36.54
N LYS A 354 -7.25 30.47 -37.74
CA LYS A 354 -8.12 30.09 -38.84
C LYS A 354 -7.95 28.64 -39.31
N LYS A 355 -6.79 28.00 -39.08
CA LYS A 355 -6.56 26.59 -39.43
C LYS A 355 -7.44 25.63 -38.62
N TYR A 356 -7.87 26.06 -37.46
CA TYR A 356 -8.75 25.31 -36.56
C TYR A 356 -10.22 25.71 -36.70
N ASN A 357 -10.55 26.70 -37.53
CA ASN A 357 -11.92 27.19 -37.75
C ASN A 357 -12.76 26.15 -38.50
N LEU A 358 -13.43 25.30 -37.73
CA LEU A 358 -14.20 24.13 -38.19
C LEU A 358 -15.69 24.43 -38.46
N ASN A 359 -16.15 25.67 -38.33
CA ASN A 359 -17.54 26.03 -38.60
C ASN A 359 -18.02 25.67 -40.01
N GLU A 360 -17.10 25.52 -40.95
CA GLU A 360 -17.40 24.99 -42.30
C GLU A 360 -17.51 23.45 -42.36
N ARG A 361 -16.88 22.72 -41.44
CA ARG A 361 -16.88 21.24 -41.43
C ARG A 361 -18.09 20.64 -40.67
N LEU A 362 -18.60 21.29 -39.63
CA LEU A 362 -19.78 20.84 -38.90
C LEU A 362 -21.09 20.95 -39.69
N ASN A 363 -21.13 21.75 -40.71
CA ASN A 363 -22.25 21.82 -41.66
C ASN A 363 -22.32 20.61 -42.62
N ASN A 364 -21.38 19.67 -42.56
CA ASN A 364 -21.44 18.45 -43.34
C ASN A 364 -22.56 17.53 -42.80
N LYS A 365 -23.61 17.36 -43.61
CA LYS A 365 -24.75 16.46 -43.39
C LYS A 365 -24.37 15.03 -42.98
N THR A 366 -23.14 14.63 -43.27
CA THR A 366 -22.59 13.30 -42.93
C THR A 366 -22.25 13.16 -41.45
N SER A 367 -21.66 14.20 -40.80
CA SER A 367 -21.34 14.19 -39.37
C SER A 367 -22.61 14.10 -38.55
N ASN A 368 -23.63 14.92 -38.82
CA ASN A 368 -24.92 14.88 -38.12
C ASN A 368 -25.62 13.51 -38.25
N LYS A 369 -25.46 12.79 -39.34
CA LYS A 369 -26.00 11.43 -39.50
C LYS A 369 -25.34 10.41 -38.56
N ILE A 370 -24.04 10.51 -38.32
CA ILE A 370 -23.28 9.57 -37.46
C ILE A 370 -23.65 9.83 -35.98
N TYR A 371 -23.68 11.09 -35.54
CA TYR A 371 -24.05 11.45 -34.17
C TYR A 371 -25.45 10.94 -33.80
N ASN A 372 -26.41 10.98 -34.72
CA ASN A 372 -27.78 10.52 -34.46
C ASN A 372 -27.93 8.99 -34.46
N LYS A 373 -26.98 8.23 -34.97
CA LYS A 373 -27.02 6.75 -34.96
C LYS A 373 -26.55 6.13 -33.65
N VAL A 374 -25.69 6.83 -32.89
CA VAL A 374 -25.06 6.32 -31.69
C VAL A 374 -25.93 6.64 -30.46
N SER A 375 -26.30 5.58 -29.73
CA SER A 375 -27.08 5.77 -28.50
C SER A 375 -26.26 6.41 -27.39
N LEU A 376 -26.89 7.42 -26.73
CA LEU A 376 -26.36 8.10 -25.55
C LEU A 376 -26.81 7.43 -24.25
N GLU A 377 -27.73 6.49 -24.31
CA GLU A 377 -28.36 5.93 -23.11
C GLU A 377 -27.42 4.99 -22.37
N LYS A 378 -27.49 5.08 -21.04
CA LYS A 378 -26.77 4.21 -20.11
C LYS A 378 -27.66 3.88 -18.92
N ASN A 379 -27.71 2.60 -18.57
CA ASN A 379 -28.29 2.15 -17.32
C ASN A 379 -27.22 2.07 -16.23
N PHE A 380 -27.61 2.40 -15.01
CA PHE A 380 -26.76 2.31 -13.83
C PHE A 380 -27.31 1.21 -12.91
N ASP A 381 -26.46 0.21 -12.63
CA ASP A 381 -26.86 -0.96 -11.83
C ASP A 381 -26.58 -0.71 -10.35
N ASN A 382 -27.38 -1.36 -9.49
CA ASN A 382 -27.07 -1.43 -8.08
C ASN A 382 -25.91 -2.41 -7.84
N LEU A 383 -24.74 -1.88 -7.54
CA LEU A 383 -23.52 -2.62 -7.27
C LEU A 383 -23.15 -2.57 -5.77
N TYR A 384 -24.14 -2.27 -4.91
CA TYR A 384 -23.94 -2.14 -3.48
C TYR A 384 -23.48 -3.46 -2.86
N PHE A 385 -22.36 -3.38 -2.13
CA PHE A 385 -21.82 -4.50 -1.37
C PHE A 385 -21.89 -4.16 0.12
N PRO A 386 -22.89 -4.66 0.85
CA PRO A 386 -23.09 -4.34 2.25
C PRO A 386 -21.98 -4.93 3.12
N LEU A 387 -21.52 -4.15 4.10
CA LEU A 387 -20.77 -4.68 5.22
C LEU A 387 -21.75 -5.15 6.30
N LYS A 388 -21.43 -6.29 6.92
CA LYS A 388 -22.20 -6.80 8.06
C LYS A 388 -22.09 -5.80 9.21
N GLN A 389 -23.21 -5.45 9.81
CA GLN A 389 -23.24 -4.62 11.01
C GLN A 389 -23.17 -5.53 12.24
N PRO A 390 -22.08 -5.47 13.03
CA PRO A 390 -21.98 -6.23 14.26
C PRO A 390 -22.90 -5.66 15.33
N SER A 391 -23.36 -6.51 16.24
CA SER A 391 -24.06 -6.10 17.47
C SER A 391 -23.11 -5.33 18.41
N GLU A 392 -23.68 -4.53 19.32
CA GLU A 392 -22.90 -3.81 20.34
C GLU A 392 -21.99 -4.75 21.17
N ASN A 393 -22.43 -5.97 21.43
CA ASN A 393 -21.63 -6.95 22.17
C ASN A 393 -20.43 -7.45 21.36
N GLU A 394 -20.59 -7.63 20.04
CA GLU A 394 -19.49 -8.01 19.14
C GLU A 394 -18.47 -6.87 19.00
N ILE A 395 -18.95 -5.63 18.86
CA ILE A 395 -18.08 -4.44 18.86
C ILE A 395 -17.26 -4.37 20.15
N LYS A 396 -17.90 -4.53 21.34
CA LYS A 396 -17.22 -4.52 22.62
C LYS A 396 -16.17 -5.63 22.73
N LYS A 397 -16.48 -6.85 22.29
CA LYS A 397 -15.50 -7.95 22.30
C LYS A 397 -14.26 -7.62 21.49
N ILE A 398 -14.44 -7.03 20.31
CA ILE A 398 -13.32 -6.62 19.44
C ILE A 398 -12.55 -5.46 20.08
N LEU A 399 -13.23 -4.48 20.68
CA LEU A 399 -12.57 -3.38 21.40
C LEU A 399 -11.73 -3.92 22.56
N TYR A 400 -12.24 -4.88 23.31
CA TYR A 400 -11.48 -5.55 24.39
C TYR A 400 -10.24 -6.25 23.86
N SER A 401 -10.34 -6.96 22.73
CA SER A 401 -9.16 -7.59 22.10
C SER A 401 -8.12 -6.58 21.59
N MET A 402 -8.50 -5.31 21.43
CA MET A 402 -7.61 -4.19 21.13
C MET A 402 -7.15 -3.41 22.38
N GLY A 403 -7.32 -3.99 23.60
CA GLY A 403 -6.93 -3.35 24.85
C GLY A 403 -7.79 -2.13 25.24
N LYS A 404 -9.06 -2.08 24.78
CA LYS A 404 -9.98 -0.97 25.04
C LYS A 404 -11.12 -1.45 25.93
N TYR A 405 -10.94 -1.31 27.22
CA TYR A 405 -11.86 -1.82 28.24
C TYR A 405 -12.90 -0.77 28.67
N LYS A 406 -12.54 0.52 28.58
CA LYS A 406 -13.38 1.65 28.95
C LYS A 406 -13.53 2.61 27.77
N LYS A 407 -14.54 3.47 27.82
CA LYS A 407 -14.77 4.50 26.80
C LYS A 407 -13.59 5.49 26.68
N SER A 408 -12.89 5.76 27.78
CA SER A 408 -11.66 6.57 27.81
C SER A 408 -10.52 5.99 26.98
N ASP A 409 -10.51 4.66 26.76
CA ASP A 409 -9.46 3.99 25.99
C ASP A 409 -9.68 4.09 24.49
N GLU A 410 -10.89 4.52 24.07
CA GLU A 410 -11.26 4.78 22.68
C GLU A 410 -10.72 6.14 22.22
N LEU A 411 -9.40 6.25 22.02
CA LEU A 411 -8.73 7.50 21.68
C LEU A 411 -9.18 8.14 20.36
N ASN A 412 -9.79 7.37 19.46
CA ASN A 412 -10.24 7.80 18.14
C ASN A 412 -9.16 8.58 17.35
N CYS A 413 -7.88 8.17 17.49
CA CYS A 413 -6.71 8.91 17.00
C CYS A 413 -6.52 8.85 15.48
N GLY A 414 -7.29 8.04 14.75
CA GLY A 414 -7.19 7.89 13.29
C GLY A 414 -5.92 7.21 12.78
N GLY A 415 -4.94 6.88 13.64
CA GLY A 415 -3.63 6.33 13.24
C GLY A 415 -3.72 5.01 12.46
N CYS A 416 -4.70 4.17 12.74
CA CYS A 416 -4.97 2.93 12.02
C CYS A 416 -5.72 3.13 10.69
N GLY A 417 -6.13 4.36 10.35
CA GLY A 417 -6.85 4.68 9.12
C GLY A 417 -8.37 4.75 9.27
N TYR A 418 -8.92 4.44 10.43
CA TYR A 418 -10.36 4.55 10.74
C TYR A 418 -10.62 5.76 11.63
N THR A 419 -11.73 6.44 11.42
CA THR A 419 -12.09 7.68 12.13
C THR A 419 -12.31 7.43 13.60
N THR A 420 -13.00 6.34 13.94
CA THR A 420 -13.24 5.94 15.33
C THR A 420 -12.72 4.54 15.63
N CYS A 421 -12.50 4.24 16.91
CA CYS A 421 -12.15 2.89 17.35
C CYS A 421 -13.28 1.90 17.08
N ARG A 422 -14.52 2.36 17.05
CA ARG A 422 -15.72 1.56 16.73
C ARG A 422 -15.77 1.23 15.25
N ASP A 423 -15.48 2.18 14.35
CA ASP A 423 -15.39 1.92 12.90
C ASP A 423 -14.32 0.87 12.60
N LYS A 424 -13.18 0.94 13.31
CA LYS A 424 -12.18 -0.10 13.21
C LYS A 424 -12.69 -1.45 13.69
N ALA A 425 -13.44 -1.50 14.78
CA ALA A 425 -14.02 -2.76 15.29
C ALA A 425 -15.00 -3.37 14.27
N VAL A 426 -15.82 -2.55 13.60
CA VAL A 426 -16.68 -2.99 12.48
C VAL A 426 -15.85 -3.52 11.33
N ALA A 427 -14.74 -2.87 11.01
CA ALA A 427 -13.83 -3.33 9.95
C ALA A 427 -13.15 -4.65 10.30
N VAL A 428 -12.73 -4.85 11.54
CA VAL A 428 -12.16 -6.12 12.06
C VAL A 428 -13.22 -7.23 11.98
N TYR A 429 -14.47 -6.94 12.39
CA TYR A 429 -15.58 -7.89 12.29
C TYR A 429 -15.81 -8.40 10.87
N ASN A 430 -15.69 -7.50 9.89
CA ASN A 430 -15.82 -7.82 8.48
C ASN A 430 -14.54 -8.42 7.85
N GLY A 431 -13.48 -8.63 8.62
CA GLY A 431 -12.22 -9.19 8.13
C GLY A 431 -11.43 -8.30 7.18
N ILE A 432 -11.74 -6.99 7.17
CA ILE A 432 -11.04 -5.99 6.33
C ILE A 432 -9.94 -5.24 7.08
N ALA A 433 -9.84 -5.40 8.39
CA ALA A 433 -8.80 -4.83 9.22
C ALA A 433 -8.27 -5.86 10.22
N GLU A 434 -7.01 -5.71 10.62
CA GLU A 434 -6.37 -6.52 11.66
C GLU A 434 -6.30 -5.75 12.98
N ILE A 435 -6.38 -6.46 14.11
CA ILE A 435 -6.26 -5.90 15.45
C ILE A 435 -4.95 -5.12 15.58
N ASN A 436 -3.86 -5.71 15.07
CA ASN A 436 -2.49 -5.17 15.14
C ASN A 436 -2.29 -3.81 14.41
N MET A 437 -3.27 -3.35 13.64
CA MET A 437 -3.22 -2.01 13.04
C MET A 437 -3.39 -0.88 14.07
N CYS A 438 -3.82 -1.17 15.31
CA CYS A 438 -3.97 -0.17 16.36
C CYS A 438 -2.60 0.23 16.93
N LEU A 439 -2.09 1.42 16.60
CA LEU A 439 -0.77 1.87 17.05
C LEU A 439 -0.64 1.94 18.58
N PRO A 440 -1.58 2.53 19.33
CA PRO A 440 -1.51 2.52 20.79
C PRO A 440 -1.48 1.11 21.37
N PHE A 441 -2.29 0.19 20.83
CA PHE A 441 -2.31 -1.22 21.26
C PHE A 441 -0.99 -1.93 20.98
N MET A 442 -0.42 -1.74 19.79
CA MET A 442 0.86 -2.35 19.42
C MET A 442 1.99 -1.81 20.28
N ARG A 443 2.00 -0.50 20.54
CA ARG A 443 2.97 0.12 21.44
C ARG A 443 2.87 -0.46 22.85
N GLN A 444 1.67 -0.49 23.43
CA GLN A 444 1.43 -1.06 24.75
C GLN A 444 1.83 -2.54 24.83
N ARG A 445 1.52 -3.32 23.77
CA ARG A 445 1.91 -4.73 23.70
C ARG A 445 3.43 -4.91 23.63
N ALA A 446 4.12 -4.07 22.87
CA ALA A 446 5.57 -4.10 22.78
C ALA A 446 6.23 -3.69 24.12
N GLU A 447 5.72 -2.63 24.77
CA GLU A 447 6.16 -2.18 26.08
C GLU A 447 5.93 -3.25 27.15
N ASN A 448 4.74 -3.88 27.18
CA ASN A 448 4.43 -4.97 28.11
C ASN A 448 5.35 -6.18 27.88
N LEU A 449 5.62 -6.57 26.65
CA LEU A 449 6.53 -7.69 26.35
C LEU A 449 7.96 -7.36 26.79
N ALA A 450 8.44 -6.15 26.51
CA ALA A 450 9.76 -5.71 26.94
C ALA A 450 9.86 -5.71 28.48
N ASN A 451 8.85 -5.22 29.18
CA ASN A 451 8.79 -5.23 30.63
C ASN A 451 8.77 -6.67 31.19
N VAL A 452 7.96 -7.58 30.60
CA VAL A 452 7.93 -8.99 31.03
C VAL A 452 9.30 -9.65 30.87
N ILE A 453 10.01 -9.42 29.75
CA ILE A 453 11.36 -9.94 29.53
C ILE A 453 12.33 -9.36 30.57
N PHE A 454 12.28 -8.05 30.77
CA PHE A 454 13.12 -7.33 31.72
C PHE A 454 12.91 -7.83 33.16
N ASP A 455 11.64 -8.04 33.57
CA ASP A 455 11.29 -8.43 34.92
C ASP A 455 11.48 -9.94 35.20
N SER A 456 11.39 -10.79 34.17
CA SER A 456 11.43 -12.25 34.31
C SER A 456 12.80 -12.88 34.05
N THR A 457 13.74 -12.13 33.47
CA THR A 457 15.08 -12.67 33.22
C THR A 457 15.87 -12.87 34.51
N PRO A 458 16.59 -14.00 34.65
CA PRO A 458 17.49 -14.22 35.79
C PRO A 458 18.78 -13.39 35.70
N ASN A 459 19.08 -12.85 34.53
CA ASN A 459 20.25 -11.99 34.35
C ASN A 459 20.06 -10.66 35.03
N LEU A 460 21.13 -10.11 35.60
CA LEU A 460 21.13 -8.78 36.20
C LEU A 460 21.11 -7.75 35.04
N ILE A 461 20.12 -6.86 35.02
CA ILE A 461 20.04 -5.81 34.03
C ILE A 461 19.96 -4.45 34.69
N CYS A 462 20.81 -3.52 34.23
CA CYS A 462 20.80 -2.12 34.62
C CYS A 462 20.76 -1.24 33.38
N THR A 463 19.90 -0.22 33.37
CA THR A 463 19.91 0.85 32.39
C THR A 463 20.45 2.12 33.02
N ILE A 464 21.32 2.83 32.31
CA ILE A 464 22.13 3.91 32.81
C ILE A 464 22.04 5.08 31.83
N ASP A 465 21.90 6.30 32.33
CA ASP A 465 21.86 7.52 31.52
C ASP A 465 23.26 7.95 31.03
N ASP A 466 23.29 9.02 30.24
CA ASP A 466 24.55 9.54 29.70
C ASP A 466 25.45 10.16 30.79
N ASP A 467 24.90 10.53 31.95
CA ASP A 467 25.65 11.04 33.11
C ASP A 467 26.10 9.91 34.06
N LEU A 468 26.00 8.66 33.62
CA LEU A 468 26.35 7.44 34.34
C LEU A 468 25.50 7.20 35.60
N ASN A 469 24.29 7.79 35.67
CA ASN A 469 23.33 7.51 36.74
C ASN A 469 22.40 6.37 36.35
N ILE A 470 22.01 5.57 37.29
CA ILE A 470 21.12 4.43 37.12
C ILE A 470 19.69 4.94 36.86
N ILE A 471 19.12 4.53 35.73
CA ILE A 471 17.71 4.77 35.39
C ILE A 471 16.82 3.74 36.11
N GLN A 472 17.19 2.44 35.96
CA GLN A 472 16.48 1.35 36.62
C GLN A 472 17.29 0.05 36.68
N PHE A 473 16.97 -0.81 37.65
CA PHE A 473 17.35 -2.22 37.75
C PHE A 473 16.16 -3.12 37.40
N ASN A 474 16.45 -4.33 36.92
CA ASN A 474 15.43 -5.37 36.92
C ASN A 474 15.36 -6.08 38.28
N PRO A 475 14.30 -6.87 38.58
CA PRO A 475 14.13 -7.55 39.86
C PRO A 475 15.30 -8.46 40.25
N ALA A 476 15.98 -9.06 39.28
CA ALA A 476 17.16 -9.88 39.56
C ALA A 476 18.32 -9.02 40.09
N ALA A 477 18.56 -7.85 39.49
CA ALA A 477 19.58 -6.91 39.94
C ALA A 477 19.21 -6.28 41.30
N GLU A 478 17.93 -5.91 41.51
CA GLU A 478 17.44 -5.41 42.83
C GLU A 478 17.71 -6.43 43.93
N SER A 479 17.39 -7.70 43.67
CA SER A 479 17.64 -8.78 44.61
C SER A 479 19.13 -9.03 44.86
N PHE A 480 19.96 -8.92 43.84
CA PHE A 480 21.40 -9.13 43.93
C PHE A 480 22.08 -8.03 44.76
N PHE A 481 21.76 -6.76 44.48
CA PHE A 481 22.31 -5.61 45.19
C PHE A 481 21.56 -5.29 46.51
N LYS A 482 20.43 -5.95 46.74
CA LYS A 482 19.56 -5.76 47.93
C LYS A 482 19.06 -4.33 48.11
N LEU A 483 18.64 -3.71 47.02
CA LEU A 483 18.12 -2.35 46.97
C LEU A 483 16.75 -2.32 46.30
N GLU A 484 15.85 -1.47 46.78
CA GLU A 484 14.53 -1.30 46.19
C GLU A 484 14.60 -0.28 45.03
N LYS A 485 13.69 -0.44 44.07
CA LYS A 485 13.58 0.40 42.86
C LYS A 485 13.53 1.90 43.16
N SER A 486 12.93 2.30 44.27
CA SER A 486 12.82 3.68 44.72
C SER A 486 14.15 4.29 45.17
N GLU A 487 15.08 3.46 45.66
CA GLU A 487 16.36 3.86 46.22
C GLU A 487 17.46 3.95 45.16
N ILE A 488 17.31 3.21 44.05
CA ILE A 488 18.35 3.02 43.03
C ILE A 488 18.39 4.15 42.02
N LYS A 489 17.21 4.69 41.68
CA LYS A 489 17.07 5.65 40.61
C LYS A 489 17.85 6.95 40.85
N GLY A 490 18.78 7.26 39.94
CA GLY A 490 19.61 8.46 39.99
C GLY A 490 20.91 8.29 40.78
N LEU A 491 21.19 7.06 41.29
CA LEU A 491 22.50 6.78 41.89
C LEU A 491 23.57 6.60 40.80
N PRO A 492 24.80 7.06 41.03
CA PRO A 492 25.91 6.81 40.10
C PRO A 492 26.24 5.33 40.03
N ILE A 493 26.48 4.81 38.83
CA ILE A 493 26.85 3.39 38.61
C ILE A 493 28.16 3.02 39.28
N GLY A 494 29.07 3.98 39.47
CA GLY A 494 30.34 3.82 40.16
C GLY A 494 30.23 3.36 41.62
N MET A 495 29.03 3.49 42.24
CA MET A 495 28.77 2.92 43.60
C MET A 495 28.72 1.39 43.61
N PHE A 496 28.48 0.75 42.44
CA PHE A 496 28.24 -0.68 42.32
C PHE A 496 29.22 -1.40 41.41
N LEU A 497 29.71 -0.69 40.40
CA LEU A 497 30.54 -1.25 39.30
C LEU A 497 31.67 -0.29 38.93
N ASP A 498 32.66 -0.80 38.23
CA ASP A 498 33.82 -0.02 37.75
C ASP A 498 33.37 1.03 36.71
N GLU A 499 33.28 2.29 37.11
CA GLU A 499 32.79 3.41 36.31
C GLU A 499 33.65 3.67 35.05
N ASP A 500 34.97 3.47 35.14
CA ASP A 500 35.90 3.67 34.02
C ASP A 500 35.52 2.84 32.80
N LYS A 501 34.95 1.67 32.98
CA LYS A 501 34.50 0.81 31.89
C LYS A 501 33.30 1.40 31.14
N PHE A 502 32.37 1.99 31.86
CA PHE A 502 31.21 2.67 31.27
C PHE A 502 31.63 3.93 30.53
N GLU A 503 32.54 4.71 31.12
CA GLU A 503 33.13 5.86 30.44
C GLU A 503 33.87 5.49 29.15
N ASN A 504 34.64 4.41 29.18
CA ASN A 504 35.33 3.91 28.01
C ASN A 504 34.39 3.48 26.88
N VAL A 505 33.28 2.78 27.23
CA VAL A 505 32.25 2.42 26.25
C VAL A 505 31.57 3.68 25.70
N LYS A 506 31.30 4.67 26.55
CA LYS A 506 30.71 5.95 26.17
C LYS A 506 31.63 6.75 25.22
N LYS A 507 32.92 6.87 25.55
CA LYS A 507 33.91 7.67 24.80
C LYS A 507 34.31 7.03 23.48
N ASN A 508 34.53 5.70 23.47
CA ASN A 508 35.09 4.96 22.33
C ASN A 508 34.02 4.29 21.45
N ASN A 509 32.76 4.34 21.86
CA ASN A 509 31.64 3.66 21.21
C ASN A 509 31.87 2.17 20.93
N LYS A 510 32.64 1.51 21.79
CA LYS A 510 32.99 0.09 21.67
C LYS A 510 32.38 -0.69 22.83
N ASN A 511 31.38 -1.52 22.52
CA ASN A 511 30.71 -2.35 23.51
C ASN A 511 31.68 -3.36 24.16
N ILE A 512 31.49 -3.63 25.45
CA ILE A 512 32.15 -4.73 26.17
C ILE A 512 31.22 -5.93 26.11
N ILE A 513 31.72 -7.08 25.66
CA ILE A 513 30.92 -8.29 25.49
C ILE A 513 31.61 -9.47 26.18
N ARG A 514 30.89 -10.16 27.04
CA ARG A 514 31.31 -11.37 27.78
C ARG A 514 32.61 -11.19 28.59
N GLU A 515 32.76 -10.04 29.21
CA GLU A 515 33.89 -9.81 30.11
C GLU A 515 33.62 -10.45 31.47
N LYS A 516 34.58 -11.26 31.95
CA LYS A 516 34.51 -11.86 33.29
C LYS A 516 35.03 -10.87 34.30
N ILE A 517 34.25 -10.59 35.34
CA ILE A 517 34.62 -9.71 36.48
C ILE A 517 34.40 -10.42 37.81
N ASN A 518 35.19 -10.02 38.79
CA ASN A 518 35.02 -10.42 40.20
C ASN A 518 34.53 -9.21 40.98
N LEU A 519 33.36 -9.31 41.59
CA LEU A 519 32.79 -8.28 42.39
C LEU A 519 32.99 -8.63 43.87
N ASP A 520 33.63 -7.74 44.64
CA ASP A 520 33.91 -7.86 46.08
C ASP A 520 34.59 -9.16 46.51
N ASN A 521 35.35 -9.80 45.64
CA ASN A 521 35.92 -11.14 45.84
C ASN A 521 34.90 -12.23 46.23
N LYS A 522 33.63 -11.95 46.06
CA LYS A 522 32.52 -12.82 46.50
C LYS A 522 31.71 -13.37 45.32
N TYR A 523 31.54 -12.56 44.26
CA TYR A 523 30.75 -12.94 43.10
C TYR A 523 31.58 -12.92 41.84
N THR A 524 31.39 -13.89 40.99
CA THR A 524 31.96 -13.93 39.65
C THR A 524 30.85 -13.71 38.62
N LEU A 525 30.96 -12.65 37.85
CA LEU A 525 29.97 -12.26 36.85
C LEU A 525 30.57 -12.28 35.45
N ILE A 526 29.75 -12.61 34.45
CA ILE A 526 30.05 -12.33 33.05
C ILE A 526 29.21 -11.14 32.63
N GLN A 527 29.84 -10.01 32.32
CA GLN A 527 29.15 -8.77 31.99
C GLN A 527 29.20 -8.41 30.52
N ASN A 528 28.18 -7.69 30.07
CA ASN A 528 28.12 -6.96 28.81
C ASN A 528 27.76 -5.50 29.12
N ILE A 529 28.45 -4.54 28.49
CA ILE A 529 28.12 -3.12 28.53
C ILE A 529 27.89 -2.67 27.11
N ILE A 530 26.66 -2.24 26.80
CA ILE A 530 26.18 -1.92 25.47
C ILE A 530 25.70 -0.49 25.44
N ARG A 531 26.16 0.32 24.49
CA ARG A 531 25.67 1.66 24.23
C ARG A 531 24.57 1.65 23.19
N LEU A 532 23.44 2.29 23.49
CA LEU A 532 22.34 2.56 22.56
C LEU A 532 22.43 4.04 22.13
N GLU A 533 22.99 4.27 20.93
CA GLU A 533 23.24 5.63 20.39
C GLU A 533 21.95 6.45 20.22
N GLU A 534 20.87 5.82 19.74
CA GLU A 534 19.60 6.51 19.48
C GLU A 534 18.97 7.14 20.74
N ASN A 535 19.25 6.59 21.93
CA ASN A 535 18.61 7.00 23.18
C ASN A 535 19.61 7.59 24.20
N ASN A 536 20.90 7.64 23.88
CA ASN A 536 21.97 8.02 24.80
C ASN A 536 21.91 7.25 26.14
N VAL A 537 21.71 5.94 26.09
CA VAL A 537 21.58 5.05 27.23
C VAL A 537 22.61 3.95 27.14
N LEU A 538 23.19 3.58 28.29
CA LEU A 538 24.02 2.40 28.46
C LEU A 538 23.18 1.29 29.10
N ILE A 539 23.37 0.07 28.63
CA ILE A 539 22.75 -1.12 29.23
C ILE A 539 23.86 -2.02 29.74
N TRP A 540 23.81 -2.34 31.02
CA TRP A 540 24.62 -3.36 31.65
C TRP A 540 23.79 -4.62 31.83
N ILE A 541 24.35 -5.76 31.38
CA ILE A 541 23.74 -7.08 31.53
C ILE A 541 24.79 -8.00 32.10
N ALA A 542 24.50 -8.65 33.23
CA ALA A 542 25.43 -9.60 33.82
C ALA A 542 24.76 -10.93 34.21
N ASP A 543 25.52 -11.98 34.10
CA ASP A 543 25.16 -13.33 34.53
C ASP A 543 26.01 -13.73 35.74
N ASP A 544 25.37 -14.16 36.84
CA ASP A 544 26.08 -14.63 38.05
C ASP A 544 26.46 -16.09 37.89
N ILE A 545 27.72 -16.31 37.56
CA ILE A 545 28.31 -17.65 37.40
C ILE A 545 29.07 -18.15 38.63
N THR A 546 28.87 -17.50 39.80
CA THR A 546 29.59 -17.82 41.05
C THR A 546 29.41 -19.27 41.46
N LYS A 547 28.18 -19.79 41.37
CA LYS A 547 27.88 -21.18 41.70
C LYS A 547 28.55 -22.16 40.71
N ASP A 548 28.50 -21.87 39.45
CA ASP A 548 29.03 -22.72 38.39
C ASP A 548 30.56 -22.80 38.49
N GLU A 549 31.22 -21.65 38.69
CA GLU A 549 32.66 -21.61 38.94
C GLU A 549 33.08 -22.41 40.19
N ASN A 550 32.30 -22.31 41.28
CA ASN A 550 32.58 -23.06 42.50
C ASN A 550 32.39 -24.58 42.29
N ILE A 551 31.39 -24.98 41.49
CA ILE A 551 31.19 -26.39 41.13
C ILE A 551 32.36 -26.87 40.24
N GLU A 552 32.77 -26.09 39.27
CA GLU A 552 33.87 -26.42 38.40
C GLU A 552 35.19 -26.58 39.16
N LYS A 553 35.50 -25.62 40.04
CA LYS A 553 36.68 -25.73 40.92
C LYS A 553 36.63 -26.94 41.84
N LYS A 554 35.46 -27.29 42.40
CA LYS A 554 35.29 -28.52 43.21
C LYS A 554 35.51 -29.76 42.35
N LEU A 555 34.94 -29.78 41.13
CA LEU A 555 35.08 -30.91 40.22
C LEU A 555 36.54 -31.12 39.81
N GLN A 556 37.26 -30.02 39.53
CA GLN A 556 38.68 -30.08 39.20
C GLN A 556 39.53 -30.60 40.34
N LYS A 557 39.25 -30.12 41.57
CA LYS A 557 39.89 -30.63 42.77
C LYS A 557 39.62 -32.13 42.99
N MET A 558 38.36 -32.56 42.84
CA MET A 558 38.01 -33.99 42.91
C MET A 558 38.73 -34.84 41.85
N LYS A 559 38.90 -34.30 40.62
CA LYS A 559 39.70 -34.96 39.55
C LYS A 559 41.16 -35.08 39.97
N GLU A 560 41.77 -34.03 40.50
CA GLU A 560 43.15 -34.03 40.96
C GLU A 560 43.34 -35.02 42.14
N ASP A 561 42.46 -35.01 43.14
CA ASP A 561 42.47 -35.92 44.27
C ASP A 561 42.29 -37.38 43.81
N SER A 562 41.43 -37.65 42.82
CA SER A 562 41.23 -38.98 42.24
C SER A 562 42.46 -39.46 41.49
N ILE A 563 43.14 -38.57 40.74
CA ILE A 563 44.41 -38.89 40.03
C ILE A 563 45.51 -39.22 41.05
N ASN A 564 45.59 -38.43 42.13
CA ASN A 564 46.58 -38.66 43.19
C ASN A 564 46.35 -39.99 43.93
N MET A 565 45.09 -40.32 44.30
CA MET A 565 44.73 -41.62 44.85
C MET A 565 45.04 -42.76 43.90
N ALA A 566 44.69 -42.63 42.61
CA ALA A 566 45.03 -43.65 41.65
C ALA A 566 46.56 -43.85 41.53
N GLN A 567 47.33 -42.77 41.60
CA GLN A 567 48.78 -42.83 41.59
C GLN A 567 49.34 -43.53 42.86
N GLU A 568 48.75 -43.27 44.02
CA GLU A 568 49.14 -43.92 45.25
C GLU A 568 48.87 -45.44 45.23
N VAL A 569 47.69 -45.82 44.71
CA VAL A 569 47.34 -47.23 44.50
C VAL A 569 48.31 -47.89 43.53
N ILE A 570 48.65 -47.25 42.40
CA ILE A 570 49.63 -47.74 41.43
C ILE A 570 50.99 -47.89 42.06
N ASN A 571 51.44 -46.93 42.86
CA ASN A 571 52.70 -46.99 43.55
C ASN A 571 52.74 -48.13 44.58
N LYS A 572 51.65 -48.33 45.37
CA LYS A 572 51.55 -49.50 46.29
C LYS A 572 51.54 -50.83 45.57
N GLN A 573 50.81 -50.93 44.46
CA GLN A 573 50.81 -52.15 43.65
C GLN A 573 52.21 -52.43 42.98
N MET A 574 52.89 -51.36 42.55
CA MET A 574 54.27 -51.50 42.05
C MET A 574 55.26 -51.93 43.11
N MET A 575 55.17 -51.41 44.33
CA MET A 575 55.97 -51.84 45.44
C MET A 575 55.74 -53.35 45.76
N ALA A 576 54.47 -53.77 45.86
CA ALA A 576 54.09 -55.16 46.03
C ALA A 576 54.55 -56.02 44.87
N ALA A 577 54.46 -55.59 43.62
CA ALA A 577 54.95 -56.26 42.44
C ALA A 577 56.49 -56.36 42.42
N GLN A 578 57.20 -55.32 42.92
CA GLN A 578 58.65 -55.35 43.10
C GLN A 578 59.07 -56.31 44.22
N GLU A 579 58.32 -56.39 45.31
CA GLU A 579 58.56 -57.42 46.36
C GLU A 579 58.32 -58.81 45.83
N ILE A 580 57.26 -59.06 45.08
CA ILE A 580 56.99 -60.37 44.41
C ILE A 580 58.05 -60.69 43.35
N ALA A 581 58.45 -59.69 42.55
CA ALA A 581 59.47 -59.86 41.50
C ALA A 581 60.88 -60.05 42.10
N SER A 582 61.16 -59.44 43.24
CA SER A 582 62.38 -59.72 44.08
C SER A 582 62.41 -61.17 44.56
N LEU A 583 61.24 -61.75 44.81
CA LEU A 583 61.07 -63.13 45.21
C LEU A 583 61.09 -64.15 44.02
N LEU A 584 60.73 -63.72 42.82
CA LEU A 584 60.57 -64.57 41.62
C LEU A 584 61.44 -64.19 40.44
N GLY A 585 62.30 -63.23 40.50
CA GLY A 585 63.41 -62.99 39.56
C GLY A 585 63.08 -62.63 38.10
N GLU A 586 61.91 -62.23 37.76
CA GLU A 586 61.67 -61.77 36.34
C GLU A 586 60.53 -60.77 36.18
N THR A 587 60.76 -59.74 35.31
CA THR A 587 59.78 -58.89 34.57
C THR A 587 59.15 -57.64 35.23
N THR A 588 59.94 -56.69 35.67
CA THR A 588 59.42 -55.41 36.21
C THR A 588 59.44 -54.23 35.26
N ALA A 589 60.08 -54.34 34.10
CA ALA A 589 60.25 -53.17 33.19
C ALA A 589 59.04 -52.88 32.32
N GLU A 590 58.35 -53.91 31.83
CA GLU A 590 57.21 -53.72 30.89
C GLU A 590 55.94 -53.15 31.55
N THR A 591 55.67 -53.55 32.80
CA THR A 591 54.53 -53.12 33.58
C THR A 591 54.61 -51.62 33.92
N LYS A 592 55.82 -51.12 34.20
CA LYS A 592 56.08 -49.70 34.53
C LYS A 592 55.87 -48.80 33.32
N VAL A 593 56.24 -49.24 32.10
CA VAL A 593 56.04 -48.48 30.88
C VAL A 593 54.56 -48.39 30.52
N THR A 594 53.79 -49.45 30.70
CA THR A 594 52.39 -49.54 30.36
C THR A 594 51.55 -48.66 31.32
N LEU A 595 51.83 -48.65 32.60
CA LEU A 595 51.16 -47.79 33.59
C LEU A 595 51.49 -46.29 33.43
N THR A 596 52.73 -45.98 33.01
CA THR A 596 53.10 -44.58 32.68
C THR A 596 52.39 -44.06 31.42
N LYS A 597 52.16 -44.89 30.42
CA LYS A 597 51.37 -44.61 29.24
C LYS A 597 49.90 -44.38 29.60
N LEU A 598 49.32 -45.21 30.47
CA LEU A 598 47.95 -45.06 30.94
C LEU A 598 47.73 -43.70 31.69
N LYS A 599 48.70 -43.32 32.55
CA LYS A 599 48.71 -42.03 33.24
C LYS A 599 48.73 -40.85 32.22
N LYS A 600 49.50 -40.92 31.17
CA LYS A 600 49.59 -39.89 30.15
C LYS A 600 48.30 -39.75 29.34
N LEU A 601 47.62 -40.86 29.01
CA LEU A 601 46.32 -40.87 28.32
C LEU A 601 45.18 -40.32 29.17
N ILE A 602 45.23 -40.53 30.51
CA ILE A 602 44.23 -39.97 31.42
C ILE A 602 44.38 -38.44 31.57
N LEU A 603 45.63 -37.96 31.53
CA LEU A 603 45.93 -36.51 31.62
C LEU A 603 45.66 -35.77 30.30
N GLU A 604 45.86 -36.41 29.13
CA GLU A 604 45.61 -35.79 27.81
C GLU A 604 44.09 -35.72 27.45
N LYS A 605 43.23 -36.59 28.00
CA LYS A 605 41.77 -36.53 27.76
C LYS A 605 41.07 -35.48 28.61
N GLY A 606 41.72 -34.90 29.59
CA GLY A 606 41.15 -33.82 30.43
C GLY A 606 41.47 -32.39 29.95
N ALA A 607 42.22 -32.27 28.83
CA ALA A 607 42.60 -30.94 28.29
C ALA A 607 41.88 -30.55 27.00
N ASN A 608 40.94 -31.38 26.51
CA ASN A 608 40.21 -31.17 25.25
C ASN A 608 38.67 -31.19 25.42
N GLU A 609 38.14 -30.87 26.58
CA GLU A 609 36.70 -30.54 26.75
C GLU A 609 36.49 -29.11 27.30
#